data_7397f1e9374b025898b5d3c20fdbbc2d
#
_entry.id   7397f1e9374b025898b5d3c20fdbbc2d
#
_cell.length_a   1.000
_cell.length_b   1.000
_cell.length_c   1.000
_cell.angle_alpha   90.00
_cell.angle_beta   90.00
_cell.angle_gamma   90.00
#
_symmetry.space_group_name_H-M   'P 1'
#
loop_
_entity.id
_entity.type
_entity.pdbx_description
1 polymer ?
#
loop_
_entity_poly.entity_id
_entity_poly.type
_entity_poly.pdbx_seq_one_letter_code
_entity_poly.pdbx_strand_id
1 'polypeptide(L)'
;NEKLIWTESAETSFSQIKDLIAKLPTLRLMKDGLRTVLRTDASEYGVGGHLVQIETLLDKDGVEYEEEYTIMFVSKAFDKTQLNWCTAEKECYATWYCCTKLQYL
;
A
#
# COMPACT_ATOMS: atom_id res chain seq x y z
N ASN A 1 29.78 -3.53 8.39
CA ASN A 1 29.23 -3.40 7.03
C ASN A 1 28.54 -4.66 6.58
N GLU A 2 27.33 -4.79 6.99
CA GLU A 2 26.51 -5.86 6.48
C GLU A 2 26.05 -5.51 5.08
N LYS A 3 26.55 -6.24 4.12
CA LYS A 3 26.03 -6.14 2.79
C LYS A 3 24.65 -6.75 2.77
N LEU A 4 23.69 -6.00 2.28
CA LEU A 4 22.36 -6.51 2.03
C LEU A 4 22.49 -7.65 1.04
N ILE A 5 22.27 -8.86 1.50
CA ILE A 5 22.28 -10.02 0.62
C ILE A 5 20.89 -10.15 0.02
N TRP A 6 20.78 -9.80 -1.25
CA TRP A 6 19.56 -10.05 -1.99
C TRP A 6 19.49 -11.53 -2.34
N THR A 7 18.51 -12.21 -1.76
CA THR A 7 18.17 -13.55 -2.21
C THR A 7 17.39 -13.46 -3.53
N GLU A 8 17.39 -14.52 -4.33
CA GLU A 8 16.57 -14.56 -5.55
C GLU A 8 15.10 -14.30 -5.23
N SER A 9 14.63 -14.80 -4.11
CA SER A 9 13.24 -14.57 -3.64
C SER A 9 12.94 -13.09 -3.40
N ALA A 10 13.86 -12.37 -2.74
CA ALA A 10 13.70 -10.94 -2.48
C ALA A 10 13.73 -10.12 -3.78
N GLU A 11 14.64 -10.48 -4.69
CA GLU A 11 14.73 -9.82 -5.99
C GLU A 11 13.49 -10.06 -6.84
N THR A 12 12.96 -11.28 -6.85
CA THR A 12 11.74 -11.62 -7.56
C THR A 12 10.56 -10.83 -7.01
N SER A 13 10.41 -10.77 -5.68
CA SER A 13 9.35 -9.99 -5.04
C SER A 13 9.44 -8.51 -5.37
N PHE A 14 10.64 -7.96 -5.34
CA PHE A 14 10.88 -6.56 -5.69
C PHE A 14 10.53 -6.26 -7.14
N SER A 15 10.90 -7.16 -8.06
CA SER A 15 10.55 -7.06 -9.49
C SER A 15 9.05 -7.13 -9.70
N GLN A 16 8.35 -8.02 -9.00
CA GLN A 16 6.89 -8.13 -9.06
C GLN A 16 6.20 -6.86 -8.60
N ILE A 17 6.69 -6.25 -7.51
CA ILE A 17 6.16 -4.98 -7.01
C ILE A 17 6.37 -3.86 -8.03
N LYS A 18 7.55 -3.77 -8.62
CA LYS A 18 7.84 -2.80 -9.68
C LYS A 18 6.92 -2.97 -10.88
N ASP A 19 6.69 -4.21 -11.30
CA ASP A 19 5.80 -4.51 -12.42
C ASP A 19 4.35 -4.12 -12.11
N LEU A 20 3.89 -4.38 -10.90
CA LEU A 20 2.56 -3.96 -10.45
C LEU A 20 2.42 -2.44 -10.49
N ILE A 21 3.41 -1.71 -9.97
CA ILE A 21 3.40 -0.25 -9.98
C ILE A 21 3.40 0.28 -11.41
N ALA A 22 4.20 -0.33 -12.31
CA ALA A 22 4.27 0.08 -13.71
C ALA A 22 2.96 -0.18 -14.47
N LYS A 23 2.22 -1.22 -14.09
CA LYS A 23 0.94 -1.58 -14.70
C LYS A 23 -0.26 -0.84 -14.10
N LEU A 24 -0.08 -0.17 -12.97
CA LEU A 24 -1.16 0.56 -12.35
C LEU A 24 -1.61 1.72 -13.25
N PRO A 25 -2.92 1.93 -13.35
CA PRO A 25 -3.42 3.14 -14.01
C PRO A 25 -2.88 4.38 -13.29
N THR A 26 -2.88 5.49 -13.99
CA THR A 26 -2.44 6.77 -13.47
C THR A 26 -3.06 7.04 -12.10
N LEU A 27 -2.23 7.45 -11.14
CA LEU A 27 -2.70 7.86 -9.82
C LEU A 27 -3.73 8.99 -9.98
N ARG A 28 -4.82 8.90 -9.23
CA ARG A 28 -5.90 9.89 -9.30
C ARG A 28 -5.85 10.79 -8.09
N LEU A 29 -6.31 12.03 -8.29
CA LEU A 29 -6.54 12.94 -7.18
C LEU A 29 -7.76 12.48 -6.37
N MET A 30 -7.69 12.68 -5.06
CA MET A 30 -8.79 12.33 -4.17
C MET A 30 -10.02 13.16 -4.49
N LYS A 31 -11.17 12.51 -4.59
CA LYS A 31 -12.47 13.14 -4.81
C LYS A 31 -13.31 13.08 -3.56
N ASP A 32 -14.04 14.15 -3.28
CA ASP A 32 -14.99 14.18 -2.17
C ASP A 32 -16.20 13.29 -2.46
N GLY A 33 -16.73 12.69 -1.41
CA GLY A 33 -17.95 11.91 -1.49
C GLY A 33 -17.77 10.44 -1.88
N LEU A 34 -16.58 10.02 -2.25
CA LEU A 34 -16.29 8.63 -2.55
C LEU A 34 -15.81 7.88 -1.30
N ARG A 35 -16.13 6.60 -1.24
CA ARG A 35 -15.64 5.73 -0.18
C ARG A 35 -14.13 5.61 -0.28
N THR A 36 -13.44 5.95 0.80
CA THR A 36 -11.98 5.90 0.85
C THR A 36 -11.55 4.73 1.75
N VAL A 37 -10.65 3.90 1.24
CA VAL A 37 -10.16 2.73 1.96
C VAL A 37 -8.64 2.78 2.00
N LEU A 38 -8.09 2.62 3.20
CA LEU A 38 -6.66 2.49 3.41
C LEU A 38 -6.35 1.02 3.75
N ARG A 39 -5.58 0.38 2.90
CA ARG A 39 -5.10 -0.98 3.14
C ARG A 39 -3.67 -0.90 3.61
N THR A 40 -3.41 -1.42 4.80
CA THR A 40 -2.07 -1.44 5.37
C THR A 40 -1.59 -2.88 5.50
N ASP A 41 -0.29 -3.06 5.35
CA ASP A 41 0.34 -4.36 5.51
C ASP A 41 1.73 -4.20 6.10
N ALA A 42 2.16 -5.17 6.87
CA ALA A 42 3.50 -5.21 7.45
C ALA A 42 4.16 -6.53 7.07
N SER A 43 5.42 -6.44 6.66
CA SER A 43 6.26 -7.61 6.41
C SER A 43 7.36 -7.68 7.48
N GLU A 44 8.26 -8.64 7.36
CA GLU A 44 9.42 -8.72 8.24
C GLU A 44 10.35 -7.51 8.09
N TYR A 45 10.31 -6.85 6.95
CA TYR A 45 11.29 -5.82 6.58
C TYR A 45 10.75 -4.39 6.55
N GLY A 46 9.44 -4.24 6.51
CA GLY A 46 8.87 -2.90 6.39
C GLY A 46 7.35 -2.89 6.39
N VAL A 47 6.81 -1.70 6.20
CA VAL A 47 5.38 -1.46 6.15
C VAL A 47 4.98 -0.84 4.83
N GLY A 48 3.75 -1.11 4.42
CA GLY A 48 3.18 -0.54 3.21
C GLY A 48 1.72 -0.14 3.42
N GLY A 49 1.30 0.85 2.69
CA GLY A 49 -0.08 1.29 2.67
C GLY A 49 -0.53 1.63 1.26
N HIS A 50 -1.77 1.31 0.96
CA HIS A 50 -2.39 1.57 -0.33
C HIS A 50 -3.71 2.29 -0.10
N LEU A 51 -3.75 3.56 -0.46
CA LEU A 51 -4.95 4.38 -0.34
C LEU A 51 -5.73 4.31 -1.66
N VAL A 52 -6.96 3.86 -1.57
CA VAL A 52 -7.84 3.73 -2.74
C VAL A 52 -9.17 4.41 -2.47
N GLN A 53 -9.82 4.84 -3.54
CA GLN A 53 -11.21 5.26 -3.50
C GLN A 53 -12.05 4.32 -4.36
N ILE A 54 -13.24 4.02 -3.88
CA ILE A 54 -14.16 3.11 -4.54
C ILE A 54 -15.36 3.90 -5.04
N GLU A 55 -15.63 3.80 -6.32
CA GLU A 55 -16.78 4.42 -6.97
C GLU A 55 -17.74 3.35 -7.43
N THR A 56 -19.03 3.54 -7.14
CA THR A 56 -20.08 2.66 -7.63
C THR A 56 -20.59 3.22 -8.97
N LEU A 57 -20.47 2.40 -9.99
CA LEU A 57 -20.87 2.78 -11.36
C LEU A 57 -21.96 1.83 -11.87
N LEU A 58 -22.68 2.27 -12.87
CA LEU A 58 -23.66 1.44 -13.56
C LEU A 58 -23.10 1.01 -14.91
N ASP A 59 -23.28 -0.25 -15.25
CA ASP A 59 -22.93 -0.76 -16.57
C ASP A 59 -24.04 -0.47 -17.58
N LYS A 60 -23.86 -0.95 -18.82
CA LYS A 60 -24.84 -0.75 -19.91
C LYS A 60 -26.20 -1.38 -19.62
N ASP A 61 -26.22 -2.42 -18.78
CA ASP A 61 -27.43 -3.14 -18.41
C ASP A 61 -28.07 -2.61 -17.13
N GLY A 62 -27.50 -1.56 -16.54
CA GLY A 62 -27.98 -0.97 -15.30
C GLY A 62 -27.55 -1.72 -14.04
N VAL A 63 -26.61 -2.64 -14.16
CA VAL A 63 -26.07 -3.38 -13.02
C VAL A 63 -24.98 -2.56 -12.33
N GLU A 64 -25.07 -2.42 -11.01
CA GLU A 64 -24.07 -1.72 -10.23
C GLU A 64 -22.78 -2.52 -10.15
N TYR A 65 -21.64 -1.85 -10.35
CA TYR A 65 -20.33 -2.43 -10.10
C TYR A 65 -19.44 -1.40 -9.40
N GLU A 66 -18.45 -1.89 -8.67
CA GLU A 66 -17.50 -1.05 -7.97
C GLU A 66 -16.18 -0.99 -8.73
N GLU A 67 -15.62 0.20 -8.82
CA GLU A 67 -14.31 0.42 -9.42
C GLU A 67 -13.38 1.08 -8.41
N GLU A 68 -12.18 0.53 -8.25
CA GLU A 68 -11.18 1.05 -7.33
C GLU A 68 -10.18 1.93 -8.08
N TYR A 69 -9.89 3.07 -7.49
CA TYR A 69 -8.88 3.99 -8.00
C TYR A 69 -7.79 4.18 -6.98
N THR A 70 -6.56 3.99 -7.39
CA THR A 70 -5.40 4.21 -6.53
C THR A 70 -5.12 5.69 -6.39
N ILE A 71 -5.07 6.17 -5.15
CA ILE A 71 -4.75 7.56 -4.83
C ILE A 71 -3.27 7.69 -4.48
N MET A 72 -2.75 6.81 -3.63
CA MET A 72 -1.38 6.89 -3.16
C MET A 72 -0.87 5.56 -2.60
N PHE A 73 0.43 5.34 -2.73
CA PHE A 73 1.14 4.29 -2.01
C PHE A 73 2.06 4.91 -0.98
N VAL A 74 2.19 4.27 0.15
CA VAL A 74 3.13 4.64 1.21
C VAL A 74 3.92 3.42 1.58
N SER A 75 5.23 3.57 1.77
CA SER A 75 6.07 2.48 2.22
C SER A 75 7.22 2.98 3.09
N LYS A 76 7.69 2.13 3.99
CA LYS A 76 8.84 2.42 4.83
C LYS A 76 9.52 1.12 5.23
N ALA A 77 10.84 1.07 5.07
CA ALA A 77 11.64 -0.02 5.60
C ALA A 77 11.84 0.15 7.11
N PHE A 78 11.86 -0.96 7.84
CA PHE A 78 12.13 -0.94 9.27
C PHE A 78 13.60 -0.63 9.55
N ASP A 79 13.84 0.13 10.63
CA ASP A 79 15.18 0.29 11.18
C ASP A 79 15.56 -0.95 12.01
N LYS A 80 16.78 -0.95 12.56
CA LYS A 80 17.28 -2.11 13.34
C LYS A 80 16.40 -2.44 14.54
N THR A 81 15.87 -1.44 15.21
CA THR A 81 15.02 -1.63 16.38
C THR A 81 13.68 -2.24 15.96
N GLN A 82 13.09 -1.70 14.92
CA GLN A 82 11.77 -2.11 14.42
C GLN A 82 11.80 -3.53 13.84
N LEU A 83 12.92 -3.95 13.27
CA LEU A 83 13.07 -5.31 12.76
C LEU A 83 12.90 -6.38 13.85
N ASN A 84 13.18 -6.03 15.10
CA ASN A 84 13.04 -6.94 16.24
C ASN A 84 11.65 -6.92 16.87
N TRP A 85 10.75 -6.10 16.38
CA TRP A 85 9.39 -6.05 16.89
C TRP A 85 8.62 -7.33 16.52
N CYS A 86 7.65 -7.70 17.35
CA CYS A 86 6.77 -8.81 17.02
C CYS A 86 5.79 -8.42 15.90
N THR A 87 5.14 -9.42 15.33
CA THR A 87 4.21 -9.20 14.19
C THR A 87 3.11 -8.21 14.53
N ALA A 88 2.52 -8.32 15.72
CA ALA A 88 1.45 -7.43 16.15
C ALA A 88 1.91 -5.96 16.22
N GLU A 89 3.11 -5.73 16.74
CA GLU A 89 3.69 -4.39 16.80
C GLU A 89 3.96 -3.82 15.42
N LYS A 90 4.46 -4.64 14.50
CA LYS A 90 4.71 -4.23 13.12
C LYS A 90 3.41 -3.85 12.41
N GLU A 91 2.35 -4.62 12.60
CA GLU A 91 1.05 -4.31 12.00
C GLU A 91 0.43 -3.02 12.57
N CYS A 92 0.51 -2.84 13.88
CA CYS A 92 0.06 -1.59 14.52
C CYS A 92 0.85 -0.39 14.00
N TYR A 93 2.15 -0.55 13.86
CA TYR A 93 3.00 0.50 13.32
C TYR A 93 2.65 0.83 11.87
N ALA A 94 2.33 -0.18 11.07
CA ALA A 94 1.92 0.04 9.67
C ALA A 94 0.70 0.95 9.59
N THR A 95 -0.32 0.68 10.41
CA THR A 95 -1.52 1.49 10.46
C THR A 95 -1.22 2.92 10.91
N TRP A 96 -0.46 3.06 11.99
CA TRP A 96 -0.08 4.37 12.52
C TRP A 96 0.73 5.17 11.51
N TYR A 97 1.73 4.56 10.89
CA TYR A 97 2.60 5.23 9.93
C TYR A 97 1.82 5.70 8.71
N CYS A 98 0.98 4.85 8.15
CA CYS A 98 0.17 5.20 6.98
C CYS A 98 -0.82 6.33 7.31
N CYS A 99 -1.50 6.26 8.44
CA CYS A 99 -2.43 7.31 8.85
C CYS A 99 -1.70 8.64 9.07
N THR A 100 -0.51 8.61 9.67
CA THR A 100 0.29 9.81 9.90
C THR A 100 0.74 10.46 8.58
N LYS A 101 1.19 9.65 7.63
CA LYS A 101 1.62 10.16 6.32
C LYS A 101 0.49 10.69 5.48
N LEU A 102 -0.72 10.16 5.66
CA LEU A 102 -1.87 10.50 4.84
C LEU A 102 -2.79 11.55 5.49
N GLN A 103 -2.47 12.04 6.68
CA GLN A 103 -3.33 12.96 7.43
C GLN A 103 -3.57 14.30 6.75
N TYR A 104 -2.74 14.68 5.78
CA TYR A 104 -2.85 15.94 5.07
C TYR A 104 -3.55 15.83 3.70
N LEU A 105 -4.11 14.69 3.41
CA LEU A 105 -4.84 14.48 2.16
C LEU A 105 -6.31 14.91 2.24
#